data_bb3f26f3b65202f76e401c618d398f64
#
_entry.id   bb3f26f3b65202f76e401c618d398f64
#
_cell.length_a   1.000
_cell.length_b   1.000
_cell.length_c   1.000
_cell.angle_alpha   90.00
_cell.angle_beta   90.00
_cell.angle_gamma   90.00
#
_symmetry.space_group_name_H-M   'P 1'
#
loop_
_entity.id
_entity.type
_entity.pdbx_description
1 polymer ?
#
loop_
_entity_poly.entity_id
_entity_poly.type
_entity_poly.pdbx_seq_one_letter_code
_entity_poly.pdbx_strand_id
1 'polypeptide(L)'
;MKNKQLYIAYGSNINLEQMAYRCPHSKVVGTSEIKDYELEFRGVATIVPNKGARVPVLIWELDERDLPTLNKYEGYPSFYRQEKMTFEMDGKTYEGMAYLMLSLIHI
;
A
#
# COMPACT_ATOMS: atom_id res chain seq x y z
N MET A 1 1.94 -1.61 22.84
CA MET A 1 1.81 -1.39 22.19
C MET A 1 1.95 -2.05 21.11
N LYS A 2 1.44 -2.34 20.67
CA LYS A 2 1.54 -2.98 19.78
C LYS A 2 2.03 -2.53 18.63
N ASN A 3 2.61 -3.00 17.89
CA ASN A 3 3.29 -2.54 16.77
C ASN A 3 2.49 -2.77 15.56
N LYS A 4 1.47 -1.95 15.42
CA LYS A 4 0.66 -2.01 14.24
C LYS A 4 1.29 -1.13 13.19
N GLN A 5 1.39 -1.66 12.00
CA GLN A 5 1.98 -0.94 10.89
C GLN A 5 0.85 -0.42 10.00
N LEU A 6 0.99 0.80 9.51
CA LEU A 6 0.02 1.34 8.57
C LEU A 6 0.39 0.86 7.18
N TYR A 7 -0.62 0.40 6.45
CA TYR A 7 -0.45 -0.13 5.12
C TYR A 7 -1.24 0.75 4.15
N ILE A 8 -0.55 1.24 3.14
CA ILE A 8 -1.11 2.12 2.13
C ILE A 8 -1.54 1.26 0.96
N ALA A 9 -2.84 1.08 0.80
CA ALA A 9 -3.37 0.19 -0.22
C ALA A 9 -3.88 0.98 -1.41
N TYR A 10 -3.48 0.54 -2.58
CA TYR A 10 -4.00 1.04 -3.83
C TYR A 10 -4.24 -0.16 -4.74
N GLY A 11 -4.97 0.04 -5.84
CA GLY A 11 -5.25 -1.06 -6.72
C GLY A 11 -6.22 -2.06 -6.09
N SER A 12 -5.97 -3.34 -6.27
CA SER A 12 -6.91 -4.36 -5.82
C SER A 12 -7.06 -4.43 -4.31
N ASN A 13 -6.07 -3.99 -3.56
CA ASN A 13 -6.15 -4.02 -2.10
C ASN A 13 -7.01 -2.91 -1.53
N ILE A 14 -7.59 -2.08 -2.39
CA ILE A 14 -8.65 -1.19 -1.98
C ILE A 14 -9.94 -1.99 -1.77
N ASN A 15 -10.06 -3.14 -2.39
CA ASN A 15 -11.25 -3.99 -2.25
C ASN A 15 -11.34 -4.54 -0.82
N LEU A 16 -12.33 -4.06 -0.09
CA LEU A 16 -12.48 -4.40 1.33
C LEU A 16 -12.72 -5.89 1.54
N GLU A 17 -13.48 -6.47 0.64
CA GLU A 17 -13.84 -7.87 0.77
C GLU A 17 -12.62 -8.78 0.62
N GLN A 18 -11.82 -8.49 -0.39
CA GLN A 18 -10.64 -9.29 -0.63
C GLN A 18 -9.61 -9.13 0.48
N MET A 19 -9.48 -7.89 0.98
CA MET A 19 -8.55 -7.66 2.10
C MET A 19 -9.01 -8.36 3.36
N ALA A 20 -10.31 -8.39 3.61
CA ALA A 20 -10.81 -9.10 4.78
C ALA A 20 -10.46 -10.58 4.71
N TYR A 21 -10.44 -11.12 3.51
CA TYR A 21 -10.09 -12.52 3.33
C TYR A 21 -8.59 -12.76 3.51
N ARG A 22 -7.75 -11.89 2.95
CA ARG A 22 -6.29 -12.03 3.05
C ARG A 22 -5.75 -11.66 4.41
N CYS A 23 -6.33 -10.63 4.99
CA CYS A 23 -5.79 -10.03 6.21
C CYS A 23 -6.91 -9.85 7.23
N PRO A 24 -7.42 -10.96 7.77
CA PRO A 24 -8.61 -10.90 8.63
C PRO A 24 -8.38 -10.19 9.96
N HIS A 25 -7.13 -9.98 10.35
CA HIS A 25 -6.84 -9.32 11.62
C HIS A 25 -6.56 -7.83 11.47
N SER A 26 -6.57 -7.34 10.24
CA SER A 26 -6.27 -5.94 9.95
C SER A 26 -7.56 -5.17 9.73
N LYS A 27 -7.51 -3.84 9.83
CA LYS A 27 -8.72 -3.05 9.68
C LYS A 27 -8.43 -1.73 9.00
N VAL A 28 -9.43 -1.21 8.31
CA VAL A 28 -9.35 0.11 7.67
C VAL A 28 -9.38 1.18 8.73
N VAL A 29 -8.52 2.15 8.61
CA VAL A 29 -8.53 3.29 9.51
C VAL A 29 -8.83 4.61 8.79
N GLY A 30 -8.80 4.65 7.48
CA GLY A 30 -9.16 5.87 6.77
C GLY A 30 -8.73 5.86 5.32
N THR A 31 -8.89 7.00 4.68
CA THR A 31 -8.48 7.22 3.31
C THR A 31 -7.52 8.39 3.26
N SER A 32 -6.71 8.44 2.21
CA SER A 32 -5.79 9.53 2.02
C SER A 32 -5.37 9.60 0.56
N GLU A 33 -4.34 10.36 0.28
CA GLU A 33 -3.76 10.48 -1.06
C GLU A 33 -2.25 10.50 -0.93
N ILE A 34 -1.58 9.90 -1.88
CA ILE A 34 -0.13 10.02 -1.99
C ILE A 34 0.15 11.08 -3.04
N LYS A 35 0.83 12.14 -2.66
CA LYS A 35 1.11 13.25 -3.56
C LYS A 35 2.34 12.97 -4.39
N ASP A 36 2.33 13.52 -5.62
CA ASP A 36 3.46 13.44 -6.55
C ASP A 36 3.73 12.02 -7.03
N TYR A 37 2.68 11.21 -7.07
CA TYR A 37 2.71 9.88 -7.65
C TYR A 37 1.48 9.71 -8.51
N GLU A 38 1.55 8.79 -9.43
CA GLU A 38 0.37 8.44 -10.23
C GLU A 38 0.27 6.92 -10.33
N LEU A 39 -0.94 6.45 -10.48
CA LEU A 39 -1.20 5.04 -10.65
C LEU A 39 -0.82 4.63 -12.06
N GLU A 40 -0.14 3.51 -12.19
CA GLU A 40 0.26 3.00 -13.48
C GLU A 40 -0.03 1.51 -13.53
N PHE A 41 -0.40 1.05 -14.69
CA PHE A 41 -0.71 -0.36 -14.88
C PHE A 41 0.28 -0.96 -15.84
N ARG A 42 1.04 -1.93 -15.36
CA ARG A 42 2.04 -2.64 -16.16
C ARG A 42 1.81 -4.13 -16.03
N GLY A 43 0.61 -4.57 -16.40
CA GLY A 43 0.18 -5.92 -16.12
C GLY A 43 -0.31 -6.08 -14.69
N VAL A 44 0.25 -5.28 -13.79
CA VAL A 44 -0.22 -5.17 -12.41
C VAL A 44 -0.16 -3.69 -12.04
N ALA A 45 -0.92 -3.32 -11.03
CA ALA A 45 -0.96 -1.93 -10.61
C ALA A 45 0.27 -1.57 -9.79
N THR A 46 0.79 -0.38 -10.02
CA THR A 46 1.86 0.19 -9.23
C THR A 46 1.69 1.70 -9.25
N ILE A 47 2.51 2.40 -8.46
CA ILE A 47 2.53 3.86 -8.52
C ILE A 47 3.94 4.31 -8.85
N VAL A 48 4.02 5.41 -9.59
CA VAL A 48 5.30 5.93 -10.05
C VAL A 48 5.33 7.42 -9.77
N PRO A 49 6.51 7.99 -9.59
CA PRO A 49 6.61 9.44 -9.34
C PRO A 49 6.07 10.25 -10.51
N ASN A 50 5.28 11.24 -10.17
CA ASN A 50 4.79 12.20 -11.16
C ASN A 50 4.38 13.46 -10.43
N LYS A 51 5.22 14.48 -10.49
CA LYS A 51 5.01 15.70 -9.75
C LYS A 51 3.66 16.33 -10.10
N GLY A 52 2.91 16.67 -9.08
CA GLY A 52 1.60 17.29 -9.25
C GLY A 52 0.44 16.32 -9.34
N ALA A 53 0.73 15.05 -9.52
CA ALA A 53 -0.32 14.03 -9.53
C ALA A 53 -0.57 13.54 -8.11
N ARG A 54 -1.59 12.73 -7.94
CA ARG A 54 -1.89 12.13 -6.65
C ARG A 54 -2.67 10.84 -6.84
N VAL A 55 -2.49 9.94 -5.90
CA VAL A 55 -3.13 8.63 -5.95
C VAL A 55 -4.01 8.47 -4.72
N PRO A 56 -5.30 8.23 -4.90
CA PRO A 56 -6.17 7.94 -3.75
C PRO A 56 -5.82 6.57 -3.19
N VAL A 57 -5.78 6.47 -1.88
CA VAL A 57 -5.39 5.24 -1.20
C VAL A 57 -6.29 4.98 -0.01
N LEU A 58 -6.32 3.72 0.39
CA LEU A 58 -7.01 3.28 1.59
C LEU A 58 -5.94 2.91 2.61
N ILE A 59 -6.14 3.36 3.84
CA ILE A 59 -5.14 3.12 4.88
C ILE A 59 -5.64 2.02 5.80
N TRP A 60 -4.82 1.02 5.99
CA TRP A 60 -5.11 -0.11 6.87
C TRP A 60 -4.18 -0.10 8.07
N GLU A 61 -4.70 -0.47 9.21
CA GLU A 61 -3.88 -0.81 10.35
C GLU A 61 -3.59 -2.30 10.23
N LEU A 62 -2.38 -2.62 9.87
CA LEU A 62 -2.00 -3.98 9.52
C LEU A 62 -1.56 -4.71 10.77
N ASP A 63 -2.19 -5.84 11.02
CA ASP A 63 -1.78 -6.71 12.12
C ASP A 63 -0.59 -7.53 11.64
N GLU A 64 0.42 -7.66 12.49
CA GLU A 64 1.63 -8.35 12.07
C GLU A 64 1.37 -9.81 11.71
N ARG A 65 0.28 -10.38 12.22
CA ARG A 65 -0.07 -11.76 11.85
C ARG A 65 -0.44 -11.89 10.39
N ASP A 66 -0.89 -10.79 9.78
CA ASP A 66 -1.32 -10.81 8.39
C ASP A 66 -0.21 -10.49 7.41
N LEU A 67 0.93 -10.02 7.91
CA LEU A 67 2.02 -9.59 7.04
C LEU A 67 2.56 -10.68 6.14
N PRO A 68 2.79 -11.90 6.64
CA PRO A 68 3.28 -12.96 5.75
C PRO A 68 2.34 -13.27 4.60
N THR A 69 1.04 -13.27 4.88
CA THR A 69 0.05 -13.53 3.83
C THR A 69 0.05 -12.41 2.79
N LEU A 70 0.12 -11.18 3.26
CA LEU A 70 0.13 -10.04 2.36
C LEU A 70 1.40 -10.04 1.51
N ASN A 71 2.55 -10.29 2.12
CA ASN A 71 3.80 -10.37 1.38
C ASN A 71 3.72 -11.43 0.28
N LYS A 72 3.15 -12.57 0.60
CA LYS A 72 3.02 -13.63 -0.38
C LYS A 72 2.11 -13.22 -1.52
N TYR A 73 1.00 -12.57 -1.19
CA TYR A 73 0.07 -12.13 -2.22
C TYR A 73 0.73 -11.12 -3.16
N GLU A 74 1.50 -10.21 -2.61
CA GLU A 74 2.16 -9.18 -3.41
C GLU A 74 3.38 -9.71 -4.15
N GLY A 75 3.82 -10.92 -3.81
CA GLY A 75 5.02 -11.46 -4.44
C GLY A 75 6.30 -10.80 -3.94
N TYR A 76 6.28 -10.30 -2.71
CA TYR A 76 7.44 -9.70 -2.09
C TYR A 76 8.46 -10.78 -1.75
N PRO A 77 9.73 -10.56 -2.00
CA PRO A 77 10.33 -9.37 -2.60
C PRO A 77 10.58 -9.50 -4.11
N SER A 78 10.01 -10.50 -4.75
CA SER A 78 10.34 -10.79 -6.15
C SER A 78 9.70 -9.81 -7.13
N PHE A 79 8.44 -9.43 -6.90
CA PHE A 79 7.73 -8.55 -7.82
C PHE A 79 7.55 -7.16 -7.26
N TYR A 80 7.39 -7.04 -5.95
CA TYR A 80 7.18 -5.75 -5.30
C TYR A 80 8.20 -5.57 -4.21
N ARG A 81 8.53 -4.32 -3.95
CA ARG A 81 9.33 -3.96 -2.79
C ARG A 81 8.44 -3.19 -1.83
N GLN A 82 8.80 -3.22 -0.57
CA GLN A 82 8.12 -2.41 0.43
C GLN A 82 8.80 -1.07 0.52
N GLU A 83 7.98 -0.01 0.52
CA GLU A 83 8.49 1.35 0.55
C GLU A 83 7.76 2.12 1.63
N LYS A 84 8.48 2.89 2.42
CA LYS A 84 7.85 3.77 3.40
C LYS A 84 7.46 5.06 2.72
N MET A 85 6.24 5.49 2.94
CA MET A 85 5.73 6.71 2.34
C MET A 85 4.93 7.47 3.37
N THR A 86 4.88 8.79 3.21
CA THR A 86 4.11 9.62 4.12
C THR A 86 2.79 10.01 3.48
N PHE A 87 1.80 10.22 4.31
CA PHE A 87 0.50 10.67 3.88
C PHE A 87 -0.13 11.48 5.02
N GLU A 88 -1.16 12.24 4.68
CA GLU A 88 -1.87 13.03 5.67
C GLU A 88 -3.25 12.45 5.90
N MET A 89 -3.67 12.43 7.15
CA MET A 89 -4.98 11.95 7.51
C MET A 89 -5.40 12.68 8.77
N ASP A 90 -6.58 13.28 8.74
CA ASP A 90 -7.11 14.04 9.86
C ASP A 90 -6.17 15.17 10.30
N GLY A 91 -5.52 15.81 9.34
CA GLY A 91 -4.65 16.94 9.63
C GLY A 91 -3.29 16.58 10.19
N LYS A 92 -2.95 15.32 10.23
CA LYS A 92 -1.67 14.85 10.72
C LYS A 92 -0.94 14.06 9.67
N THR A 93 0.38 14.06 9.75
CA THR A 93 1.23 13.32 8.84
C THR A 93 1.59 11.98 9.47
N TYR A 94 1.39 10.93 8.71
CA TYR A 94 1.70 9.58 9.12
C TYR A 94 2.67 8.95 8.15
N GLU A 95 3.31 7.88 8.58
CA GLU A 95 4.15 7.08 7.72
C GLU A 95 3.55 5.69 7.61
N GLY A 96 3.52 5.17 6.41
CA GLY A 96 3.00 3.82 6.17
C GLY A 96 3.84 3.10 5.15
N MET A 97 3.50 1.85 4.93
CA MET A 97 4.20 0.98 4.00
C MET A 97 3.33 0.72 2.78
N ALA A 98 3.91 0.81 1.61
CA ALA A 98 3.24 0.47 0.36
C ALA A 98 4.11 -0.52 -0.40
N TYR A 99 3.45 -1.36 -1.20
CA TYR A 99 4.18 -2.25 -2.09
C TYR A 99 4.26 -1.59 -3.45
N LEU A 100 5.47 -1.38 -3.93
CA LEU A 100 5.71 -0.80 -5.24
C LEU A 100 6.38 -1.85 -6.12
N MET A 101 5.93 -1.90 -7.36
CA MET A 101 6.51 -2.83 -8.32
C MET A 101 7.99 -2.54 -8.47
N LEU A 102 8.78 -3.58 -8.52
CA LEU A 102 10.21 -3.41 -8.78
C LEU A 102 10.38 -2.78 -10.14
N SER A 103 11.41 -1.97 -10.25
CA SER A 103 11.66 -1.28 -11.49
C SER A 103 11.91 -2.27 -12.62
N LEU A 104 11.29 -2.01 -13.75
CA LEU A 104 11.46 -2.83 -14.93
C LEU A 104 12.46 -2.26 -15.92
N ILE A 105 13.14 -1.22 -15.51
CA ILE A 105 14.06 -0.56 -16.43
C ILE A 105 15.26 -1.43 -16.76
N HIS A 106 15.45 -2.47 -16.00
CA HIS A 106 16.55 -3.36 -16.29
C HIS A 106 16.19 -4.41 -17.31
N ILE A 107 15.01 -4.40 -17.73
CA ILE A 107 14.54 -5.39 -18.69
C ILE A 107 14.93 -4.98 -20.07
#